data_158771940fa13d0e34195c885199b20c
#
_entry.id   158771940fa13d0e34195c885199b20c
#
_cell.length_a   1.000
_cell.length_b   1.000
_cell.length_c   1.000
_cell.angle_alpha   90.00
_cell.angle_beta   90.00
_cell.angle_gamma   90.00
#
_symmetry.space_group_name_H-M   'P 1'
#
loop_
_entity.id
_entity.type
_entity.pdbx_description
1 polymer ?
#
loop_
_entity_poly.entity_id
_entity_poly.type
_entity_poly.pdbx_seq_one_letter_code
_entity_poly.pdbx_strand_id
1 'polypeptide(L)'
;RDSLEGIKAEARYVTLNDMFTLWAKVKRGLKDNTFQNYLYLYRQFVEPDFGKSKVSALKKSDVKQFYNTLADERGLQISTIDSVHTVLHQVLDMAVDDCYLRSNPSDNVLRELKKAHQFETNRRKALTVTEQNLLLSYLSKTPKYQHWYPIFAVMLGTGLRVGEATGLRWCDVDLEEGTISVNHTLVNYDHRENNGGRKGCYFNCHSPKTKAGVRTV
;
A
#
# COMPACT_ATOMS: atom_id res chain seq x y z
N ARG A 1 -11.40 33.19 21.36
CA ARG A 1 -10.24 32.42 21.89
C ARG A 1 -9.46 31.78 20.75
N ASP A 2 -10.14 31.10 19.81
CA ASP A 2 -9.51 30.34 18.71
C ASP A 2 -8.72 31.24 17.73
N SER A 3 -9.19 32.46 17.48
CA SER A 3 -8.49 33.42 16.62
C SER A 3 -7.18 33.98 17.23
N LEU A 4 -7.08 34.03 18.55
CA LEU A 4 -5.84 34.40 19.28
C LEU A 4 -4.79 33.27 19.26
N GLU A 5 -5.20 32.05 18.96
CA GLU A 5 -4.35 30.87 18.97
C GLU A 5 -3.90 30.42 17.58
N GLY A 6 -4.27 31.16 16.51
CA GLY A 6 -3.90 30.83 15.13
C GLY A 6 -4.67 29.64 14.52
N ILE A 7 -5.74 29.17 15.20
CA ILE A 7 -6.61 28.10 14.70
C ILE A 7 -7.85 28.71 14.07
N LYS A 8 -8.27 28.20 12.92
CA LYS A 8 -9.51 28.63 12.26
C LYS A 8 -10.74 28.33 13.12
N ALA A 9 -11.63 29.29 13.28
CA ALA A 9 -12.89 29.11 14.05
C ALA A 9 -13.76 27.96 13.49
N GLU A 10 -13.67 27.70 12.20
CA GLU A 10 -14.37 26.62 11.49
C GLU A 10 -13.89 25.23 11.86
N ALA A 11 -12.67 25.09 12.43
CA ALA A 11 -12.05 23.83 12.77
C ALA A 11 -12.94 22.94 13.68
N ARG A 12 -13.78 23.57 14.51
CA ARG A 12 -14.71 22.87 15.40
C ARG A 12 -15.81 22.08 14.69
N TYR A 13 -16.09 22.39 13.42
CA TYR A 13 -17.13 21.72 12.63
C TYR A 13 -16.56 20.70 11.66
N VAL A 14 -15.30 20.84 11.28
CA VAL A 14 -14.65 19.99 10.28
C VAL A 14 -14.34 18.61 10.86
N THR A 15 -14.78 17.58 10.17
CA THR A 15 -14.45 16.18 10.52
C THR A 15 -13.18 15.73 9.82
N LEU A 16 -12.62 14.62 10.28
CA LEU A 16 -11.48 13.99 9.62
C LEU A 16 -11.85 13.51 8.19
N ASN A 17 -13.11 13.09 7.98
CA ASN A 17 -13.62 12.73 6.65
C ASN A 17 -13.66 13.93 5.70
N ASP A 18 -14.01 15.10 6.19
CA ASP A 18 -13.99 16.35 5.40
C ASP A 18 -12.55 16.70 4.97
N MET A 19 -11.60 16.59 5.92
CA MET A 19 -10.18 16.78 5.65
C MET A 19 -9.62 15.77 4.66
N PHE A 20 -9.99 14.50 4.80
CA PHE A 20 -9.58 13.48 3.83
C PHE A 20 -10.13 13.75 2.43
N THR A 21 -11.37 14.17 2.34
CA THR A 21 -12.00 14.53 1.05
C THR A 21 -11.24 15.69 0.38
N LEU A 22 -10.87 16.70 1.15
CA LEU A 22 -10.05 17.80 0.67
C LEU A 22 -8.65 17.33 0.26
N TRP A 23 -7.99 16.53 1.11
CA TRP A 23 -6.68 15.97 0.84
C TRP A 23 -6.68 15.14 -0.46
N ALA A 24 -7.65 14.25 -0.63
CA ALA A 24 -7.78 13.42 -1.83
C ALA A 24 -7.97 14.25 -3.11
N LYS A 25 -8.68 15.37 -3.00
CA LYS A 25 -8.94 16.29 -4.12
C LYS A 25 -7.68 17.05 -4.55
N VAL A 26 -6.83 17.47 -3.60
CA VAL A 26 -5.64 18.30 -3.87
C VAL A 26 -4.37 17.49 -4.06
N LYS A 27 -4.32 16.24 -3.57
CA LYS A 27 -3.12 15.38 -3.61
C LYS A 27 -2.71 15.10 -5.05
N ARG A 28 -1.43 15.35 -5.37
CA ARG A 28 -0.81 15.11 -6.67
C ARG A 28 0.52 14.37 -6.49
N GLY A 29 1.09 13.88 -7.61
CA GLY A 29 2.41 13.25 -7.61
C GLY A 29 2.45 11.78 -7.15
N LEU A 30 1.31 11.19 -6.80
CA LEU A 30 1.22 9.76 -6.50
C LEU A 30 0.94 8.96 -7.77
N LYS A 31 1.52 7.75 -7.87
CA LYS A 31 1.10 6.77 -8.89
C LYS A 31 -0.33 6.30 -8.57
N ASP A 32 -1.13 6.06 -9.61
CA ASP A 32 -2.54 5.67 -9.45
C ASP A 32 -2.76 4.54 -8.44
N ASN A 33 -2.00 3.46 -8.52
CA ASN A 33 -2.11 2.35 -7.56
C ASN A 33 -1.85 2.78 -6.11
N THR A 34 -0.90 3.67 -5.89
CA THR A 34 -0.62 4.19 -4.55
C THR A 34 -1.79 5.02 -4.05
N PHE A 35 -2.33 5.87 -4.91
CA PHE A 35 -3.47 6.71 -4.57
C PHE A 35 -4.72 5.86 -4.31
N GLN A 36 -5.04 4.89 -5.18
CA GLN A 36 -6.17 3.97 -4.97
C GLN A 36 -6.03 3.16 -3.68
N ASN A 37 -4.80 2.70 -3.36
CA ASN A 37 -4.55 2.02 -2.10
C ASN A 37 -4.77 2.94 -0.88
N TYR A 38 -4.38 4.21 -0.96
CA TYR A 38 -4.63 5.18 0.10
C TYR A 38 -6.12 5.45 0.29
N LEU A 39 -6.88 5.60 -0.81
CA LEU A 39 -8.34 5.73 -0.74
C LEU A 39 -8.98 4.50 -0.10
N TYR A 40 -8.54 3.30 -0.50
CA TYR A 40 -9.03 2.05 0.07
C TYR A 40 -8.75 1.95 1.58
N LEU A 41 -7.50 2.18 1.99
CA LEU A 41 -7.10 2.10 3.40
C LEU A 41 -7.89 3.07 4.28
N TYR A 42 -8.06 4.30 3.82
CA TYR A 42 -8.84 5.29 4.58
C TYR A 42 -10.31 4.89 4.68
N ARG A 43 -10.96 4.58 3.56
CA ARG A 43 -12.38 4.21 3.51
C ARG A 43 -12.68 2.96 4.30
N GLN A 44 -11.80 1.96 4.23
CA GLN A 44 -12.00 0.69 4.91
C GLN A 44 -11.80 0.77 6.43
N PHE A 45 -10.83 1.55 6.88
CA PHE A 45 -10.38 1.50 8.27
C PHE A 45 -10.64 2.76 9.08
N VAL A 46 -10.65 3.94 8.45
CA VAL A 46 -10.75 5.23 9.15
C VAL A 46 -12.14 5.83 9.02
N GLU A 47 -12.69 5.90 7.81
CA GLU A 47 -13.94 6.58 7.47
C GLU A 47 -15.15 6.14 8.31
N PRO A 48 -15.38 4.83 8.59
CA PRO A 48 -16.60 4.38 9.23
C PRO A 48 -16.80 4.93 10.64
N ASP A 49 -15.72 5.01 11.41
CA ASP A 49 -15.76 5.33 12.84
C ASP A 49 -14.90 6.55 13.16
N PHE A 50 -13.58 6.41 13.09
CA PHE A 50 -12.62 7.45 13.47
C PHE A 50 -12.70 8.70 12.58
N GLY A 51 -13.04 8.53 11.31
CA GLY A 51 -13.23 9.63 10.35
C GLY A 51 -14.35 10.61 10.70
N LYS A 52 -15.28 10.25 11.56
CA LYS A 52 -16.35 11.14 12.05
C LYS A 52 -15.90 12.10 13.16
N SER A 53 -14.71 11.88 13.71
CA SER A 53 -14.14 12.72 14.77
C SER A 53 -13.89 14.13 14.29
N LYS A 54 -14.14 15.11 15.17
CA LYS A 54 -13.83 16.52 14.88
C LYS A 54 -12.33 16.72 14.93
N VAL A 55 -11.76 17.32 13.87
CA VAL A 55 -10.31 17.51 13.73
C VAL A 55 -9.75 18.28 14.92
N SER A 56 -10.39 19.40 15.31
CA SER A 56 -9.93 20.23 16.43
C SER A 56 -9.95 19.57 17.81
N ALA A 57 -10.70 18.47 17.97
CA ALA A 57 -10.80 17.73 19.23
C ALA A 57 -9.83 16.54 19.30
N LEU A 58 -9.20 16.16 18.19
CA LEU A 58 -8.32 15.01 18.13
C LEU A 58 -7.07 15.20 18.99
N LYS A 59 -6.86 14.22 19.87
CA LYS A 59 -5.67 14.12 20.72
C LYS A 59 -4.79 12.94 20.29
N LYS A 60 -3.54 12.98 20.69
CA LYS A 60 -2.59 11.88 20.48
C LYS A 60 -3.06 10.55 21.09
N SER A 61 -3.75 10.62 22.25
CA SER A 61 -4.38 9.46 22.89
C SER A 61 -5.44 8.80 22.02
N ASP A 62 -6.26 9.58 21.32
CA ASP A 62 -7.35 9.08 20.50
C ASP A 62 -6.81 8.32 19.30
N VAL A 63 -5.73 8.85 18.67
CA VAL A 63 -5.04 8.17 17.56
C VAL A 63 -4.37 6.88 18.03
N LYS A 64 -3.74 6.88 19.22
CA LYS A 64 -3.18 5.65 19.81
C LYS A 64 -4.25 4.60 20.06
N GLN A 65 -5.37 5.00 20.69
CA GLN A 65 -6.49 4.09 20.96
C GLN A 65 -7.06 3.52 19.67
N PHE A 66 -7.24 4.35 18.64
CA PHE A 66 -7.69 3.90 17.34
C PHE A 66 -6.77 2.81 16.75
N TYR A 67 -5.45 2.97 16.81
CA TYR A 67 -4.53 1.93 16.32
C TYR A 67 -4.53 0.66 17.17
N ASN A 68 -4.67 0.79 18.49
CA ASN A 68 -4.84 -0.36 19.37
C ASN A 68 -6.12 -1.14 19.02
N THR A 69 -7.24 -0.45 18.79
CA THR A 69 -8.49 -1.08 18.32
C THR A 69 -8.29 -1.82 16.98
N LEU A 70 -7.54 -1.24 16.04
CA LEU A 70 -7.22 -1.92 14.77
C LEU A 70 -6.38 -3.20 14.99
N ALA A 71 -5.44 -3.17 15.92
CA ALA A 71 -4.58 -4.32 16.23
C ALA A 71 -5.35 -5.39 17.04
N ASP A 72 -5.96 -5.01 18.15
CA ASP A 72 -6.48 -5.92 19.16
C ASP A 72 -7.88 -6.45 18.81
N GLU A 73 -8.77 -5.58 18.32
CA GLU A 73 -10.16 -5.96 18.04
C GLU A 73 -10.35 -6.42 16.59
N ARG A 74 -9.67 -5.77 15.62
CA ARG A 74 -9.78 -6.13 14.20
C ARG A 74 -8.67 -7.09 13.73
N GLY A 75 -7.69 -7.42 14.57
CA GLY A 75 -6.61 -8.37 14.28
C GLY A 75 -5.71 -7.96 13.12
N LEU A 76 -5.56 -6.66 12.85
CA LEU A 76 -4.75 -6.18 11.73
C LEU A 76 -3.26 -6.32 12.02
N GLN A 77 -2.51 -6.75 11.02
CA GLN A 77 -1.06 -6.74 11.10
C GLN A 77 -0.50 -5.33 11.22
N ILE A 78 0.56 -5.15 11.97
CA ILE A 78 1.23 -3.86 12.19
C ILE A 78 1.64 -3.18 10.87
N SER A 79 2.05 -3.94 9.86
CA SER A 79 2.35 -3.42 8.52
C SER A 79 1.14 -2.78 7.83
N THR A 80 -0.06 -3.30 8.07
CA THR A 80 -1.31 -2.71 7.56
C THR A 80 -1.65 -1.44 8.32
N ILE A 81 -1.52 -1.46 9.65
CA ILE A 81 -1.72 -0.27 10.50
C ILE A 81 -0.72 0.83 10.15
N ASP A 82 0.54 0.49 9.85
CA ASP A 82 1.54 1.44 9.38
C ASP A 82 1.16 2.09 8.03
N SER A 83 0.53 1.31 7.16
CA SER A 83 0.00 1.84 5.90
C SER A 83 -1.21 2.77 6.11
N VAL A 84 -2.11 2.44 7.04
CA VAL A 84 -3.22 3.32 7.47
C VAL A 84 -2.68 4.60 8.09
N HIS A 85 -1.68 4.49 8.97
CA HIS A 85 -1.00 5.63 9.58
C HIS A 85 -0.39 6.56 8.52
N THR A 86 0.25 6.00 7.49
CA THR A 86 0.85 6.81 6.42
C THR A 86 -0.17 7.72 5.74
N VAL A 87 -1.40 7.27 5.56
CA VAL A 87 -2.49 8.08 4.98
C VAL A 87 -3.01 9.08 6.00
N LEU A 88 -3.34 8.61 7.20
CA LEU A 88 -3.90 9.45 8.26
C LEU A 88 -2.95 10.58 8.65
N HIS A 89 -1.65 10.28 8.73
CA HIS A 89 -0.62 11.29 9.03
C HIS A 89 -0.60 12.41 8.00
N GLN A 90 -0.62 12.09 6.70
CA GLN A 90 -0.65 13.10 5.64
C GLN A 90 -1.92 13.98 5.67
N VAL A 91 -3.07 13.40 6.02
CA VAL A 91 -4.33 14.14 6.16
C VAL A 91 -4.26 15.10 7.35
N LEU A 92 -3.67 14.65 8.46
CA LEU A 92 -3.51 15.46 9.66
C LEU A 92 -2.40 16.51 9.51
N ASP A 93 -1.33 16.24 8.73
CA ASP A 93 -0.34 17.25 8.35
C ASP A 93 -0.99 18.39 7.57
N MET A 94 -1.83 18.08 6.59
CA MET A 94 -2.58 19.09 5.86
C MET A 94 -3.51 19.90 6.79
N ALA A 95 -4.10 19.25 7.80
CA ALA A 95 -4.91 19.97 8.79
C ALA A 95 -4.09 20.93 9.65
N VAL A 96 -2.81 20.64 9.89
CA VAL A 96 -1.87 21.56 10.55
C VAL A 96 -1.50 22.71 9.62
N ASP A 97 -1.12 22.40 8.37
CA ASP A 97 -0.76 23.40 7.36
C ASP A 97 -1.90 24.39 7.09
N ASP A 98 -3.14 23.90 7.09
CA ASP A 98 -4.36 24.70 6.91
C ASP A 98 -4.87 25.37 8.20
N CYS A 99 -4.13 25.30 9.32
CA CYS A 99 -4.48 25.89 10.61
C CYS A 99 -5.78 25.33 11.24
N TYR A 100 -6.11 24.06 11.00
CA TYR A 100 -7.16 23.35 11.73
C TYR A 100 -6.64 22.67 13.00
N LEU A 101 -5.34 22.38 13.06
CA LEU A 101 -4.62 21.81 14.19
C LEU A 101 -3.35 22.62 14.47
N ARG A 102 -2.87 22.59 15.72
CA ARG A 102 -1.57 23.17 16.09
C ARG A 102 -0.38 22.25 15.78
N SER A 103 -0.60 20.98 15.94
CA SER A 103 0.40 19.92 15.72
C SER A 103 -0.29 18.64 15.30
N ASN A 104 0.44 17.77 14.61
CA ASN A 104 -0.09 16.50 14.15
C ASN A 104 -0.25 15.51 15.33
N PRO A 105 -1.47 15.12 15.73
CA PRO A 105 -1.68 14.18 16.83
C PRO A 105 -1.23 12.75 16.49
N SER A 106 -0.92 12.44 15.24
CA SER A 106 -0.41 11.13 14.83
C SER A 106 1.10 10.98 14.94
N ASP A 107 1.83 12.04 15.32
CA ASP A 107 3.29 12.01 15.44
C ASP A 107 3.77 10.97 16.45
N ASN A 108 4.62 10.06 16.00
CA ASN A 108 5.29 9.04 16.84
C ASN A 108 4.36 8.10 17.61
N VAL A 109 3.08 7.98 17.25
CA VAL A 109 2.10 7.17 17.99
C VAL A 109 2.30 5.67 17.80
N LEU A 110 2.83 5.22 16.66
CA LEU A 110 3.03 3.80 16.38
C LEU A 110 4.26 3.18 17.05
N ARG A 111 5.13 4.00 17.65
CA ARG A 111 6.40 3.51 18.20
C ARG A 111 6.21 2.42 19.24
N GLU A 112 5.28 2.62 20.15
CA GLU A 112 4.98 1.67 21.24
C GLU A 112 4.33 0.39 20.68
N LEU A 113 3.34 0.54 19.78
CA LEU A 113 2.66 -0.57 19.14
C LEU A 113 3.64 -1.43 18.31
N LYS A 114 4.50 -0.80 17.50
CA LYS A 114 5.56 -1.50 16.76
C LYS A 114 6.52 -2.25 17.69
N LYS A 115 6.87 -1.67 18.84
CA LYS A 115 7.74 -2.32 19.81
C LYS A 115 7.07 -3.53 20.48
N ALA A 116 5.79 -3.43 20.83
CA ALA A 116 5.03 -4.52 21.42
C ALA A 116 4.92 -5.75 20.49
N HIS A 117 4.81 -5.52 19.17
CA HIS A 117 4.64 -6.56 18.17
C HIS A 117 5.92 -6.91 17.39
N GLN A 118 7.09 -6.46 17.82
CA GLN A 118 8.37 -6.71 17.12
C GLN A 118 8.73 -8.19 16.95
N PHE A 119 8.20 -9.06 17.79
CA PHE A 119 8.48 -10.49 17.79
C PHE A 119 7.54 -11.31 16.88
N GLU A 120 6.49 -10.72 16.35
CA GLU A 120 5.46 -11.43 15.57
C GLU A 120 5.71 -11.43 14.04
N THR A 121 6.77 -10.76 13.57
CA THR A 121 7.06 -10.74 12.14
C THR A 121 7.64 -12.07 11.67
N ASN A 122 6.82 -12.92 11.12
CA ASN A 122 7.25 -14.09 10.36
C ASN A 122 8.13 -13.63 9.20
N ARG A 123 9.46 -13.80 9.34
CA ARG A 123 10.41 -13.50 8.26
C ARG A 123 10.13 -14.46 7.10
N ARG A 124 9.73 -13.91 5.95
CA ARG A 124 9.63 -14.69 4.72
C ARG A 124 11.01 -15.21 4.38
N LYS A 125 11.13 -16.53 4.19
CA LYS A 125 12.37 -17.17 3.74
C LYS A 125 12.33 -17.34 2.22
N ALA A 126 13.48 -17.23 1.59
CA ALA A 126 13.63 -17.65 0.20
C ALA A 126 13.56 -19.18 0.13
N LEU A 127 13.09 -19.70 -1.01
CA LEU A 127 13.14 -21.12 -1.28
C LEU A 127 14.60 -21.60 -1.36
N THR A 128 14.89 -22.73 -0.77
CA THR A 128 16.14 -23.44 -1.01
C THR A 128 16.15 -24.04 -2.43
N VAL A 129 17.31 -24.37 -2.95
CA VAL A 129 17.44 -25.02 -4.28
C VAL A 129 16.61 -26.31 -4.35
N THR A 130 16.60 -27.10 -3.28
CA THR A 130 15.80 -28.32 -3.19
C THR A 130 14.30 -28.04 -3.28
N GLU A 131 13.80 -27.05 -2.53
CA GLU A 131 12.38 -26.65 -2.56
C GLU A 131 12.00 -26.08 -3.94
N GLN A 132 12.89 -25.32 -4.57
CA GLN A 132 12.69 -24.79 -5.93
C GLN A 132 12.55 -25.94 -6.95
N ASN A 133 13.44 -26.95 -6.89
CA ASN A 133 13.40 -28.10 -7.79
C ASN A 133 12.16 -28.96 -7.56
N LEU A 134 11.74 -29.14 -6.30
CA LEU A 134 10.50 -29.84 -5.95
C LEU A 134 9.27 -29.09 -6.51
N LEU A 135 9.20 -27.77 -6.35
CA LEU A 135 8.12 -26.96 -6.89
C LEU A 135 8.02 -27.09 -8.42
N LEU A 136 9.14 -26.92 -9.13
CA LEU A 136 9.17 -27.02 -10.59
C LEU A 136 8.81 -28.45 -11.06
N SER A 137 9.31 -29.50 -10.40
CA SER A 137 8.93 -30.87 -10.68
C SER A 137 7.44 -31.14 -10.44
N TYR A 138 6.87 -30.60 -9.38
CA TYR A 138 5.45 -30.71 -9.08
C TYR A 138 4.60 -30.03 -10.17
N LEU A 139 4.94 -28.79 -10.53
CA LEU A 139 4.23 -28.03 -11.57
C LEU A 139 4.28 -28.74 -12.93
N SER A 140 5.45 -29.27 -13.33
CA SER A 140 5.62 -29.96 -14.61
C SER A 140 4.85 -31.28 -14.73
N LYS A 141 4.71 -32.00 -13.62
CA LYS A 141 4.09 -33.34 -13.58
C LYS A 141 2.61 -33.35 -13.28
N THR A 142 2.07 -32.23 -12.75
CA THR A 142 0.65 -32.17 -12.34
C THR A 142 -0.17 -31.47 -13.43
N PRO A 143 -1.04 -32.17 -14.18
CA PRO A 143 -1.77 -31.61 -15.32
C PRO A 143 -2.57 -30.34 -14.97
N LYS A 144 -3.15 -30.29 -13.77
CA LYS A 144 -3.91 -29.14 -13.28
C LYS A 144 -3.07 -27.85 -13.19
N TYR A 145 -1.78 -27.95 -12.91
CA TYR A 145 -0.88 -26.82 -12.65
C TYR A 145 0.22 -26.66 -13.68
N GLN A 146 0.29 -27.54 -14.68
CA GLN A 146 1.35 -27.56 -15.69
C GLN A 146 1.46 -26.25 -16.48
N HIS A 147 0.32 -25.56 -16.70
CA HIS A 147 0.29 -24.26 -17.39
C HIS A 147 1.01 -23.13 -16.60
N TRP A 148 1.23 -23.31 -15.30
CA TRP A 148 2.00 -22.38 -14.48
C TRP A 148 3.51 -22.60 -14.54
N TYR A 149 3.94 -23.79 -14.98
CA TYR A 149 5.36 -24.15 -15.00
C TYR A 149 6.25 -23.11 -15.71
N PRO A 150 5.94 -22.63 -16.94
CA PRO A 150 6.83 -21.73 -17.67
C PRO A 150 7.07 -20.42 -16.92
N ILE A 151 6.03 -19.80 -16.37
CA ILE A 151 6.18 -18.53 -15.66
C ILE A 151 6.99 -18.66 -14.37
N PHE A 152 6.76 -19.74 -13.60
CA PHE A 152 7.55 -19.99 -12.39
C PHE A 152 9.00 -20.36 -12.72
N ALA A 153 9.26 -21.12 -13.78
CA ALA A 153 10.59 -21.44 -14.22
C ALA A 153 11.39 -20.17 -14.61
N VAL A 154 10.77 -19.29 -15.40
CA VAL A 154 11.37 -18.00 -15.78
C VAL A 154 11.62 -17.14 -14.55
N MET A 155 10.62 -16.97 -13.66
CA MET A 155 10.78 -16.12 -12.49
C MET A 155 11.85 -16.62 -11.51
N LEU A 156 11.93 -17.93 -11.29
CA LEU A 156 12.92 -18.53 -10.40
C LEU A 156 14.33 -18.49 -11.01
N GLY A 157 14.45 -18.67 -12.34
CA GLY A 157 15.74 -18.63 -13.03
C GLY A 157 16.31 -17.23 -13.20
N THR A 158 15.45 -16.21 -13.32
CA THR A 158 15.85 -14.83 -13.66
C THR A 158 15.69 -13.83 -12.53
N GLY A 159 14.92 -14.17 -11.48
CA GLY A 159 14.58 -13.22 -10.43
C GLY A 159 13.63 -12.10 -10.86
N LEU A 160 12.90 -12.26 -11.96
CA LEU A 160 11.89 -11.30 -12.42
C LEU A 160 10.74 -11.20 -11.41
N ARG A 161 10.27 -9.96 -11.21
CA ARG A 161 9.03 -9.74 -10.44
C ARG A 161 7.82 -10.17 -11.28
N VAL A 162 6.72 -10.53 -10.62
CA VAL A 162 5.49 -10.97 -11.31
C VAL A 162 5.09 -10.02 -12.44
N GLY A 163 5.03 -8.71 -12.17
CA GLY A 163 4.65 -7.73 -13.19
C GLY A 163 5.68 -7.57 -14.32
N GLU A 164 6.96 -7.83 -14.08
CA GLU A 164 8.00 -7.87 -15.12
C GLU A 164 7.82 -9.12 -15.99
N ALA A 165 7.65 -10.29 -15.35
CA ALA A 165 7.46 -11.56 -16.06
C ALA A 165 6.16 -11.61 -16.88
N THR A 166 5.04 -11.13 -16.33
CA THR A 166 3.75 -11.09 -17.04
C THR A 166 3.69 -10.01 -18.11
N GLY A 167 4.52 -8.98 -18.02
CA GLY A 167 4.64 -7.93 -19.02
C GLY A 167 5.63 -8.25 -20.15
N LEU A 168 6.40 -9.33 -20.05
CA LEU A 168 7.48 -9.65 -20.97
C LEU A 168 6.94 -9.85 -22.40
N ARG A 169 7.64 -9.25 -23.37
CA ARG A 169 7.34 -9.34 -24.81
C ARG A 169 8.47 -10.06 -25.52
N TRP A 170 8.18 -10.64 -26.70
CA TRP A 170 9.19 -11.30 -27.51
C TRP A 170 10.35 -10.37 -27.92
N CYS A 171 10.08 -9.09 -28.12
CA CYS A 171 11.12 -8.11 -28.43
C CYS A 171 12.05 -7.78 -27.25
N ASP A 172 11.70 -8.22 -26.04
CA ASP A 172 12.53 -8.04 -24.85
C ASP A 172 13.43 -9.26 -24.58
N VAL A 173 13.30 -10.33 -25.38
CA VAL A 173 14.04 -11.60 -25.23
C VAL A 173 14.99 -11.79 -26.41
N ASP A 174 16.25 -11.95 -26.12
CA ASP A 174 17.29 -12.33 -27.07
C ASP A 174 17.65 -13.80 -26.84
N LEU A 175 17.24 -14.66 -27.77
CA LEU A 175 17.50 -16.10 -27.67
C LEU A 175 18.90 -16.47 -28.12
N GLU A 176 19.57 -15.63 -28.95
CA GLU A 176 20.94 -15.86 -29.39
C GLU A 176 21.95 -15.55 -28.28
N GLU A 177 21.79 -14.40 -27.64
CA GLU A 177 22.61 -13.99 -26.49
C GLU A 177 22.09 -14.58 -25.14
N GLY A 178 20.91 -15.22 -25.13
CA GLY A 178 20.31 -15.79 -23.92
C GLY A 178 19.97 -14.75 -22.86
N THR A 179 19.52 -13.56 -23.27
CA THR A 179 19.26 -12.44 -22.37
C THR A 179 17.83 -11.94 -22.41
N ILE A 180 17.40 -11.31 -21.32
CA ILE A 180 16.09 -10.66 -21.18
C ILE A 180 16.27 -9.19 -20.76
N SER A 181 15.71 -8.27 -21.56
CA SER A 181 15.70 -6.84 -21.25
C SER A 181 14.50 -6.48 -20.39
N VAL A 182 14.72 -6.13 -19.14
CA VAL A 182 13.67 -5.71 -18.19
C VAL A 182 13.56 -4.20 -18.23
N ASN A 183 12.57 -3.67 -18.95
CA ASN A 183 12.39 -2.24 -19.18
C ASN A 183 11.00 -1.73 -18.80
N HIS A 184 10.07 -2.61 -18.48
CA HIS A 184 8.71 -2.27 -18.08
C HIS A 184 8.11 -3.30 -17.10
N THR A 185 6.95 -3.00 -16.57
CA THR A 185 6.16 -3.88 -15.70
C THR A 185 4.69 -3.76 -16.04
N LEU A 186 3.99 -4.88 -16.11
CA LEU A 186 2.55 -4.93 -16.27
C LEU A 186 1.89 -4.79 -14.89
N VAL A 187 0.97 -3.84 -14.76
CA VAL A 187 0.25 -3.59 -13.52
C VAL A 187 -1.23 -3.80 -13.75
N ASN A 188 -1.84 -4.60 -12.89
CA ASN A 188 -3.29 -4.76 -12.87
C ASN A 188 -3.90 -3.68 -11.96
N TYR A 189 -4.86 -2.95 -12.50
CA TYR A 189 -5.67 -1.97 -11.80
C TYR A 189 -7.06 -2.54 -11.54
N ASP A 190 -7.37 -2.76 -10.27
CA ASP A 190 -8.68 -3.21 -9.83
C ASP A 190 -9.49 -2.00 -9.36
N HIS A 191 -10.42 -1.53 -10.18
CA HIS A 191 -11.35 -0.47 -9.80
C HIS A 191 -12.46 -1.04 -8.92
N ARG A 192 -12.41 -0.69 -7.64
CA ARG A 192 -13.47 -1.02 -6.69
C ARG A 192 -14.46 0.14 -6.59
N GLU A 193 -15.73 -0.19 -6.56
CA GLU A 193 -16.78 0.76 -6.21
C GLU A 193 -16.71 1.13 -4.72
N ASN A 194 -17.35 2.24 -4.34
CA ASN A 194 -17.38 2.71 -2.96
C ASN A 194 -18.01 1.70 -1.98
N ASN A 195 -18.84 0.78 -2.50
CA ASN A 195 -19.49 -0.31 -1.75
C ASN A 195 -18.69 -1.63 -1.73
N GLY A 196 -17.44 -1.62 -2.23
CA GLY A 196 -16.57 -2.81 -2.32
C GLY A 196 -16.82 -3.70 -3.54
N GLY A 197 -17.79 -3.39 -4.40
CA GLY A 197 -18.03 -4.07 -5.68
C GLY A 197 -16.87 -3.85 -6.65
N ARG A 198 -16.57 -4.85 -7.49
CA ARG A 198 -15.58 -4.71 -8.57
C ARG A 198 -16.22 -4.04 -9.78
N LYS A 199 -15.70 -2.88 -10.15
CA LYS A 199 -16.13 -2.14 -11.36
C LYS A 199 -15.41 -2.60 -12.63
N GLY A 200 -14.42 -3.46 -12.51
CA GLY A 200 -13.60 -3.99 -13.58
C GLY A 200 -12.11 -3.88 -13.26
N CYS A 201 -11.31 -4.61 -14.02
CA CYS A 201 -9.86 -4.51 -13.97
C CYS A 201 -9.31 -4.19 -15.36
N TYR A 202 -8.24 -3.43 -15.42
CA TYR A 202 -7.48 -3.21 -16.64
C TYR A 202 -5.98 -3.32 -16.35
N PHE A 203 -5.25 -3.70 -17.39
CA PHE A 203 -3.80 -3.80 -17.33
C PHE A 203 -3.17 -2.59 -18.00
N ASN A 204 -2.11 -2.07 -17.39
CA ASN A 204 -1.32 -1.00 -17.98
C ASN A 204 0.17 -1.29 -17.80
N CYS A 205 0.96 -0.92 -18.81
CA CYS A 205 2.42 -1.03 -18.75
C CYS A 205 3.02 0.25 -18.18
N HIS A 206 3.91 0.10 -17.23
CA HIS A 206 4.64 1.20 -16.62
C HIS A 206 6.14 0.97 -16.69
N SER A 207 6.91 2.05 -16.67
CA SER A 207 8.35 1.98 -16.41
C SER A 207 8.61 1.39 -15.01
N PRO A 208 9.74 0.74 -14.79
CA PRO A 208 10.17 0.28 -13.48
C PRO A 208 10.13 1.41 -12.43
N LYS A 209 9.94 1.05 -11.15
CA LYS A 209 9.86 2.04 -10.06
C LYS A 209 11.16 2.83 -9.85
N THR A 210 12.28 2.25 -10.20
CA THR A 210 13.63 2.82 -10.01
C THR A 210 14.46 2.63 -11.27
N LYS A 211 15.50 3.46 -11.46
CA LYS A 211 16.46 3.31 -12.57
C LYS A 211 17.13 1.92 -12.56
N ALA A 212 17.45 1.37 -11.38
CA ALA A 212 17.99 0.03 -11.23
C ALA A 212 17.01 -1.10 -11.58
N GLY A 213 15.72 -0.78 -11.76
CA GLY A 213 14.72 -1.73 -12.28
C GLY A 213 14.87 -1.99 -13.77
N VAL A 214 15.50 -1.09 -14.53
CA VAL A 214 15.87 -1.30 -15.93
C VAL A 214 17.19 -2.07 -15.93
N ARG A 215 17.17 -3.30 -16.43
CA ARG A 215 18.32 -4.20 -16.40
C ARG A 215 18.21 -5.29 -17.47
N THR A 216 19.33 -5.91 -17.80
CA THR A 216 19.40 -7.15 -18.57
C THR A 216 19.72 -8.31 -17.62
N VAL A 217 19.06 -9.43 -17.78
CA VAL A 217 19.26 -10.68 -17.05
C VAL A 217 19.45 -11.82 -18.01
#